data_0548402a2682eb73e407bd5b1efa97bf
#
_entry.id   0548402a2682eb73e407bd5b1efa97bf
#
_cell.length_a   1.000
_cell.length_b   1.000
_cell.length_c   1.000
_cell.angle_alpha   90.00
_cell.angle_beta   90.00
_cell.angle_gamma   90.00
#
_symmetry.space_group_name_H-M   'P 1'
#
loop_
_entity.id
_entity.type
_entity.pdbx_description
1 polymer ?
#
loop_
_entity_poly.entity_id
_entity_poly.type
_entity_poly.pdbx_seq_one_letter_code
_entity_poly.pdbx_strand_id
1 'polypeptide(L)'
;KAKGQYGIDSGEFSIDGTIHNADIAPFTQNLSTPVSGVVNGKFSVRGKNSDITSLAGNIVGTSLSVRGISIDSAQVSFNNVGSLTNIALTGSIGDGQLSGYGTIDNNQLQLSLSADSIDASHFSSLVGDSISGNITGYATVAGSLDNLLVNGNITSPEIVYGGAHFNSINAGFTIKDH
;
A
#
# COMPACT_ATOMS: atom_id res chain seq x y z
N LYS A 1 -9.70 3.28 19.51
CA LYS A 1 -9.34 3.50 20.93
C LYS A 1 -7.82 3.46 21.06
N ALA A 2 -7.23 4.31 21.90
CA ALA A 2 -5.82 4.26 22.22
C ALA A 2 -5.62 4.34 23.73
N LYS A 3 -4.58 3.65 24.23
CA LYS A 3 -4.08 3.77 25.60
C LYS A 3 -2.62 4.17 25.51
N GLY A 4 -2.21 5.14 26.31
CA GLY A 4 -0.83 5.60 26.39
C GLY A 4 -0.36 5.64 27.82
N GLN A 5 0.95 5.47 28.01
CA GLN A 5 1.67 5.64 29.28
C GLN A 5 2.90 6.49 29.00
N TYR A 6 3.25 7.35 29.94
CA TYR A 6 4.45 8.17 29.89
C TYR A 6 5.13 8.22 31.26
N GLY A 7 6.40 7.85 31.30
CA GLY A 7 7.23 7.93 32.50
C GLY A 7 7.89 9.29 32.59
N ILE A 8 7.44 10.12 33.53
CA ILE A 8 7.93 11.50 33.70
C ILE A 8 9.44 11.55 33.95
N ASP A 9 9.95 10.63 34.77
CA ASP A 9 11.36 10.60 35.15
C ASP A 9 12.25 9.87 34.11
N SER A 10 11.71 8.84 33.45
CA SER A 10 12.47 8.05 32.47
C SER A 10 12.37 8.59 31.05
N GLY A 11 11.38 9.42 30.75
CA GLY A 11 11.05 9.87 29.40
C GLY A 11 10.51 8.76 28.49
N GLU A 12 10.23 7.57 29.04
CA GLU A 12 9.71 6.44 28.26
C GLU A 12 8.22 6.59 27.99
N PHE A 13 7.81 6.22 26.81
CA PHE A 13 6.39 6.21 26.45
C PHE A 13 5.98 4.91 25.74
N SER A 14 4.72 4.57 25.90
CA SER A 14 4.08 3.50 25.15
C SER A 14 2.67 3.92 24.74
N ILE A 15 2.28 3.60 23.51
CA ILE A 15 0.94 3.83 22.97
C ILE A 15 0.50 2.53 22.31
N ASP A 16 -0.59 1.96 22.79
CA ASP A 16 -1.26 0.84 22.16
C ASP A 16 -2.62 1.31 21.63
N GLY A 17 -2.87 1.09 20.34
CA GLY A 17 -4.08 1.55 19.67
C GLY A 17 -4.82 0.44 18.93
N THR A 18 -6.15 0.59 18.91
CA THR A 18 -7.04 -0.24 18.09
C THR A 18 -7.92 0.68 17.25
N ILE A 19 -7.98 0.40 15.97
CA ILE A 19 -8.82 1.05 14.98
C ILE A 19 -9.98 0.11 14.69
N HIS A 20 -11.20 0.60 14.78
CA HIS A 20 -12.42 -0.14 14.49
C HIS A 20 -13.27 0.63 13.49
N ASN A 21 -13.53 0.02 12.33
CA ASN A 21 -14.43 0.52 11.29
C ASN A 21 -14.24 2.03 11.02
N ALA A 22 -12.97 2.45 10.93
CA ALA A 22 -12.67 3.85 10.66
C ALA A 22 -12.77 4.13 9.17
N ASP A 23 -13.59 5.11 8.79
CA ASP A 23 -13.55 5.70 7.45
C ASP A 23 -12.26 6.50 7.31
N ILE A 24 -11.45 6.16 6.29
CA ILE A 24 -10.17 6.84 6.06
C ILE A 24 -10.28 8.05 5.13
N ALA A 25 -11.38 8.23 4.41
CA ALA A 25 -11.54 9.32 3.46
C ALA A 25 -11.25 10.70 4.06
N PRO A 26 -11.74 11.04 5.29
CA PRO A 26 -11.44 12.35 5.90
C PRO A 26 -9.95 12.60 6.18
N PHE A 27 -9.17 11.54 6.37
CA PHE A 27 -7.74 11.64 6.68
C PHE A 27 -6.86 11.70 5.44
N THR A 28 -7.37 11.24 4.29
CA THR A 28 -6.61 11.14 3.03
C THR A 28 -6.99 12.20 2.01
N GLN A 29 -8.07 12.97 2.24
CA GLN A 29 -8.61 13.94 1.29
C GLN A 29 -7.61 15.02 0.83
N ASN A 30 -6.61 15.32 1.65
CA ASN A 30 -5.58 16.33 1.37
C ASN A 30 -4.30 15.70 0.76
N LEU A 31 -4.27 14.38 0.55
CA LEU A 31 -3.16 13.73 -0.13
C LEU A 31 -3.29 13.93 -1.65
N SER A 32 -2.19 13.90 -2.34
CA SER A 32 -2.15 13.92 -3.83
C SER A 32 -2.93 12.75 -4.45
N THR A 33 -3.08 11.68 -3.70
CA THR A 33 -3.87 10.51 -4.06
C THR A 33 -4.79 10.14 -2.89
N PRO A 34 -6.01 10.68 -2.84
CA PRO A 34 -6.98 10.33 -1.81
C PRO A 34 -7.36 8.85 -1.86
N VAL A 35 -7.53 8.27 -0.68
CA VAL A 35 -7.99 6.89 -0.50
C VAL A 35 -9.26 6.91 0.33
N SER A 36 -10.28 6.19 -0.09
CA SER A 36 -11.50 5.98 0.69
C SER A 36 -11.65 4.50 1.06
N GLY A 37 -12.49 4.22 2.04
CA GLY A 37 -12.79 2.88 2.52
C GLY A 37 -12.74 2.76 4.04
N VAL A 38 -12.88 1.56 4.53
CA VAL A 38 -12.97 1.26 5.96
C VAL A 38 -11.73 0.52 6.41
N VAL A 39 -11.14 0.95 7.52
CA VAL A 39 -9.96 0.30 8.09
C VAL A 39 -10.21 -0.18 9.52
N ASN A 40 -9.60 -1.33 9.80
CA ASN A 40 -9.49 -1.94 11.11
C ASN A 40 -8.03 -2.25 11.40
N GLY A 41 -7.63 -2.23 12.67
CA GLY A 41 -6.24 -2.57 12.96
C GLY A 41 -5.86 -2.41 14.41
N LYS A 42 -4.61 -2.80 14.66
CA LYS A 42 -3.96 -2.63 15.94
C LYS A 42 -2.54 -2.13 15.69
N PHE A 43 -2.06 -1.27 16.56
CA PHE A 43 -0.68 -0.82 16.53
C PHE A 43 -0.13 -0.61 17.93
N SER A 44 1.16 -0.70 18.07
CA SER A 44 1.88 -0.32 19.28
C SER A 44 3.09 0.52 18.91
N VAL A 45 3.33 1.56 19.70
CA VAL A 45 4.49 2.44 19.59
C VAL A 45 5.14 2.54 20.96
N ARG A 46 6.42 2.36 21.02
CA ARG A 46 7.21 2.55 22.24
C ARG A 46 8.40 3.43 21.92
N GLY A 47 8.81 4.22 22.88
CA GLY A 47 9.94 5.11 22.68
C GLY A 47 10.43 5.73 23.97
N LYS A 48 11.44 6.57 23.81
CA LYS A 48 12.04 7.33 24.92
C LYS A 48 12.33 8.75 24.42
N ASN A 49 11.86 9.74 25.17
CA ASN A 49 11.91 11.15 24.78
C ASN A 49 11.20 11.36 23.44
N SER A 50 11.94 11.66 22.37
CA SER A 50 11.42 11.83 21.01
C SER A 50 11.71 10.64 20.09
N ASP A 51 12.44 9.63 20.56
CA ASP A 51 12.90 8.53 19.74
C ASP A 51 11.94 7.35 19.83
N ILE A 52 11.47 6.87 18.69
CA ILE A 52 10.68 5.64 18.59
C ILE A 52 11.65 4.46 18.59
N THR A 53 11.54 3.61 19.61
CA THR A 53 12.37 2.41 19.76
C THR A 53 11.67 1.14 19.32
N SER A 54 10.33 1.16 19.28
CA SER A 54 9.53 0.04 18.79
C SER A 54 8.25 0.54 18.14
N LEU A 55 7.99 0.03 16.93
CA LEU A 55 6.79 0.27 16.16
C LEU A 55 6.31 -1.06 15.60
N ALA A 56 5.08 -1.44 15.86
CA ALA A 56 4.48 -2.64 15.27
C ALA A 56 2.98 -2.41 15.04
N GLY A 57 2.45 -3.04 14.00
CA GLY A 57 1.03 -2.97 13.73
C GLY A 57 0.59 -3.85 12.58
N ASN A 58 -0.72 -4.03 12.53
CA ASN A 58 -1.42 -4.68 11.44
C ASN A 58 -2.70 -3.88 11.17
N ILE A 59 -2.88 -3.45 9.94
CA ILE A 59 -4.03 -2.68 9.49
C ILE A 59 -4.65 -3.42 8.31
N VAL A 60 -5.95 -3.63 8.36
CA VAL A 60 -6.75 -4.23 7.30
C VAL A 60 -7.73 -3.20 6.80
N GLY A 61 -7.69 -2.93 5.50
CA GLY A 61 -8.66 -2.11 4.79
C GLY A 61 -9.60 -2.98 3.97
N THR A 62 -10.84 -2.56 3.87
CA THR A 62 -11.86 -3.21 3.04
C THR A 62 -12.63 -2.17 2.24
N SER A 63 -13.09 -2.57 1.05
CA SER A 63 -13.81 -1.68 0.13
C SER A 63 -13.03 -0.37 -0.11
N LEU A 64 -11.73 -0.51 -0.34
CA LEU A 64 -10.88 0.65 -0.58
C LEU A 64 -11.09 1.15 -2.02
N SER A 65 -10.97 2.46 -2.21
CA SER A 65 -10.96 3.06 -3.54
C SER A 65 -9.82 4.06 -3.65
N VAL A 66 -9.04 3.93 -4.72
CA VAL A 66 -7.88 4.77 -5.04
C VAL A 66 -7.98 5.17 -6.50
N ARG A 67 -8.17 6.45 -6.80
CA ARG A 67 -8.33 6.96 -8.19
C ARG A 67 -9.35 6.20 -9.01
N GLY A 68 -10.45 5.74 -8.40
CA GLY A 68 -11.50 4.98 -9.08
C GLY A 68 -11.21 3.48 -9.23
N ILE A 69 -10.06 3.00 -8.77
CA ILE A 69 -9.78 1.57 -8.67
C ILE A 69 -10.35 1.06 -7.36
N SER A 70 -11.18 0.03 -7.42
CA SER A 70 -11.71 -0.66 -6.24
C SER A 70 -10.74 -1.76 -5.81
N ILE A 71 -10.34 -1.74 -4.54
CA ILE A 71 -9.54 -2.77 -3.88
C ILE A 71 -10.42 -3.42 -2.82
N ASP A 72 -10.71 -4.71 -2.96
CA ASP A 72 -11.65 -5.40 -2.07
C ASP A 72 -11.11 -5.51 -0.66
N SER A 73 -9.83 -5.87 -0.56
CA SER A 73 -9.13 -5.94 0.71
C SER A 73 -7.65 -5.57 0.55
N ALA A 74 -7.09 -4.94 1.56
CA ALA A 74 -5.66 -4.77 1.71
C ALA A 74 -5.27 -4.92 3.17
N GLN A 75 -4.18 -5.61 3.44
CA GLN A 75 -3.60 -5.75 4.77
C GLN A 75 -2.16 -5.26 4.73
N VAL A 76 -1.82 -4.41 5.66
CA VAL A 76 -0.45 -3.93 5.87
C VAL A 76 -0.02 -4.31 7.27
N SER A 77 1.08 -5.03 7.38
CA SER A 77 1.78 -5.27 8.64
C SER A 77 3.13 -4.57 8.62
N PHE A 78 3.51 -4.03 9.77
CA PHE A 78 4.78 -3.35 9.93
C PHE A 78 5.36 -3.61 11.32
N ASN A 79 6.67 -3.74 11.38
CA ASN A 79 7.43 -3.82 12.63
C ASN A 79 8.84 -3.30 12.43
N ASN A 80 9.39 -2.64 13.43
CA ASN A 80 10.77 -2.22 13.38
C ASN A 80 11.71 -3.17 14.15
N VAL A 81 12.96 -3.23 13.67
CA VAL A 81 14.09 -3.88 14.33
C VAL A 81 15.24 -2.88 14.27
N GLY A 82 15.54 -2.22 15.38
CA GLY A 82 16.46 -1.07 15.39
C GLY A 82 15.87 0.12 14.60
N SER A 83 16.63 0.67 13.67
CA SER A 83 16.18 1.75 12.77
C SER A 83 15.35 1.26 11.60
N LEU A 84 15.42 -0.04 11.28
CA LEU A 84 14.78 -0.62 10.10
C LEU A 84 13.33 -0.98 10.41
N THR A 85 12.38 -0.42 9.63
CA THR A 85 10.98 -0.81 9.68
C THR A 85 10.68 -1.76 8.51
N ASN A 86 10.32 -2.99 8.84
CA ASN A 86 9.84 -3.96 7.86
C ASN A 86 8.36 -3.73 7.55
N ILE A 87 7.99 -3.88 6.30
CA ILE A 87 6.62 -3.74 5.81
C ILE A 87 6.27 -4.99 4.99
N ALA A 88 5.09 -5.53 5.22
CA ALA A 88 4.49 -6.53 4.36
C ALA A 88 3.07 -6.10 3.99
N LEU A 89 2.71 -6.30 2.72
CA LEU A 89 1.43 -5.95 2.13
C LEU A 89 0.83 -7.20 1.48
N THR A 90 -0.47 -7.41 1.68
CA THR A 90 -1.27 -8.34 0.89
C THR A 90 -2.60 -7.67 0.55
N GLY A 91 -3.25 -8.08 -0.53
CA GLY A 91 -4.54 -7.52 -0.93
C GLY A 91 -5.18 -8.28 -2.08
N SER A 92 -6.41 -7.90 -2.42
CA SER A 92 -7.15 -8.45 -3.54
C SER A 92 -7.88 -7.36 -4.34
N ILE A 93 -7.95 -7.55 -5.64
CA ILE A 93 -8.74 -6.77 -6.59
C ILE A 93 -9.52 -7.79 -7.43
N GLY A 94 -10.82 -7.93 -7.19
CA GLY A 94 -11.59 -9.05 -7.72
C GLY A 94 -10.98 -10.38 -7.30
N ASP A 95 -10.77 -11.28 -8.25
CA ASP A 95 -10.13 -12.58 -8.02
C ASP A 95 -8.59 -12.50 -7.99
N GLY A 96 -8.02 -11.36 -8.40
CA GLY A 96 -6.58 -11.14 -8.44
C GLY A 96 -5.97 -10.83 -7.08
N GLN A 97 -4.67 -11.15 -6.93
CA GLN A 97 -3.94 -11.02 -5.68
C GLN A 97 -2.83 -9.99 -5.80
N LEU A 98 -2.64 -9.23 -4.72
CA LEU A 98 -1.55 -8.30 -4.53
C LEU A 98 -0.69 -8.76 -3.36
N SER A 99 0.62 -8.67 -3.48
CA SER A 99 1.53 -8.84 -2.36
C SER A 99 2.71 -7.90 -2.47
N GLY A 100 3.33 -7.63 -1.33
CA GLY A 100 4.52 -6.79 -1.30
C GLY A 100 5.26 -6.94 0.02
N TYR A 101 6.54 -6.64 -0.03
CA TYR A 101 7.40 -6.60 1.15
C TYR A 101 8.49 -5.56 0.94
N GLY A 102 8.92 -4.98 2.01
CA GLY A 102 9.95 -3.96 1.94
C GLY A 102 10.37 -3.43 3.29
N THR A 103 11.15 -2.37 3.24
CA THR A 103 11.72 -1.74 4.42
C THR A 103 11.71 -0.22 4.29
N ILE A 104 11.62 0.45 5.43
CA ILE A 104 11.95 1.87 5.56
C ILE A 104 13.14 1.98 6.52
N ASP A 105 14.20 2.62 6.08
CA ASP A 105 15.36 2.96 6.90
C ASP A 105 15.75 4.41 6.62
N ASN A 106 15.83 5.23 7.69
CA ASN A 106 16.22 6.65 7.59
C ASN A 106 15.50 7.41 6.45
N ASN A 107 14.17 7.33 6.40
CA ASN A 107 13.32 7.94 5.36
C ASN A 107 13.51 7.35 3.95
N GLN A 108 14.26 6.27 3.78
CA GLN A 108 14.41 5.57 2.51
C GLN A 108 13.50 4.34 2.47
N LEU A 109 12.59 4.32 1.51
CA LEU A 109 11.72 3.18 1.22
C LEU A 109 12.37 2.28 0.18
N GLN A 110 12.31 0.98 0.42
CA GLN A 110 12.53 -0.07 -0.58
C GLN A 110 11.39 -1.06 -0.47
N LEU A 111 10.57 -1.16 -1.50
CA LEU A 111 9.39 -2.02 -1.52
C LEU A 111 9.32 -2.80 -2.84
N SER A 112 9.14 -4.09 -2.75
CA SER A 112 8.84 -4.96 -3.88
C SER A 112 7.37 -5.32 -3.85
N LEU A 113 6.70 -5.18 -4.99
CA LEU A 113 5.28 -5.47 -5.18
C LEU A 113 5.12 -6.53 -6.26
N SER A 114 4.15 -7.39 -6.11
CA SER A 114 3.67 -8.30 -7.15
C SER A 114 2.15 -8.30 -7.23
N ALA A 115 1.67 -8.44 -8.44
CA ALA A 115 0.27 -8.61 -8.76
C ALA A 115 0.12 -9.89 -9.57
N ASP A 116 -0.86 -10.69 -9.24
CA ASP A 116 -1.16 -11.93 -9.95
C ASP A 116 -2.62 -11.96 -10.35
N SER A 117 -2.85 -12.23 -11.66
CA SER A 117 -4.17 -12.47 -12.25
C SER A 117 -5.21 -11.36 -11.99
N ILE A 118 -4.77 -10.08 -11.98
CA ILE A 118 -5.70 -8.95 -11.85
C ILE A 118 -6.46 -8.76 -13.17
N ASP A 119 -7.79 -8.73 -13.11
CA ASP A 119 -8.59 -8.37 -14.28
C ASP A 119 -8.39 -6.90 -14.65
N ALA A 120 -7.95 -6.67 -15.89
CA ALA A 120 -7.69 -5.34 -16.43
C ALA A 120 -8.92 -4.43 -16.39
N SER A 121 -10.13 -4.98 -16.38
CA SER A 121 -11.40 -4.20 -16.32
C SER A 121 -11.49 -3.29 -15.11
N HIS A 122 -10.82 -3.64 -14.00
CA HIS A 122 -10.74 -2.78 -12.82
C HIS A 122 -10.02 -1.44 -13.07
N PHE A 123 -9.26 -1.33 -14.16
CA PHE A 123 -8.53 -0.12 -14.55
C PHE A 123 -9.22 0.69 -15.66
N SER A 124 -10.42 0.31 -16.12
CA SER A 124 -11.15 0.99 -17.20
C SER A 124 -11.34 2.48 -16.94
N SER A 125 -11.58 2.86 -15.68
CA SER A 125 -11.71 4.27 -15.28
C SER A 125 -10.43 5.11 -15.47
N LEU A 126 -9.27 4.47 -15.47
CA LEU A 126 -7.98 5.14 -15.66
C LEU A 126 -7.62 5.32 -17.12
N VAL A 127 -8.01 4.37 -17.97
CA VAL A 127 -7.66 4.38 -19.41
C VAL A 127 -8.72 5.02 -20.30
N GLY A 128 -9.89 5.32 -19.71
CA GLY A 128 -10.97 6.05 -20.40
C GLY A 128 -11.73 5.23 -21.45
N ASP A 129 -11.50 3.93 -21.53
CA ASP A 129 -12.18 2.99 -22.42
C ASP A 129 -12.31 1.61 -21.76
N SER A 130 -13.08 0.71 -22.38
CA SER A 130 -13.20 -0.66 -21.93
C SER A 130 -11.86 -1.39 -22.13
N ILE A 131 -11.39 -2.01 -21.06
CA ILE A 131 -10.22 -2.88 -21.09
C ILE A 131 -10.56 -4.18 -20.35
N SER A 132 -10.09 -5.31 -20.86
CA SER A 132 -10.25 -6.62 -20.21
C SER A 132 -9.05 -7.51 -20.48
N GLY A 133 -8.92 -8.59 -19.70
CA GLY A 133 -7.81 -9.53 -19.75
C GLY A 133 -7.13 -9.62 -18.37
N ASN A 134 -6.33 -10.66 -18.16
CA ASN A 134 -5.65 -10.87 -16.90
C ASN A 134 -4.24 -10.29 -16.94
N ILE A 135 -3.89 -9.48 -15.95
CA ILE A 135 -2.58 -8.85 -15.81
C ILE A 135 -1.84 -9.51 -14.63
N THR A 136 -0.61 -9.90 -14.89
CA THR A 136 0.38 -10.28 -13.87
C THR A 136 1.55 -9.30 -13.97
N GLY A 137 2.11 -8.91 -12.84
CA GLY A 137 3.19 -7.93 -12.86
C GLY A 137 3.97 -7.85 -11.56
N TYR A 138 5.07 -7.11 -11.63
CA TYR A 138 5.86 -6.75 -10.47
C TYR A 138 6.31 -5.29 -10.57
N ALA A 139 6.55 -4.70 -9.41
CA ALA A 139 7.15 -3.36 -9.34
C ALA A 139 8.09 -3.26 -8.14
N THR A 140 9.06 -2.38 -8.26
CA THR A 140 9.91 -1.94 -7.15
C THR A 140 9.66 -0.45 -6.92
N VAL A 141 9.49 -0.07 -5.67
CA VAL A 141 9.38 1.32 -5.24
C VAL A 141 10.59 1.62 -4.37
N ALA A 142 11.38 2.61 -4.74
CA ALA A 142 12.59 2.96 -4.01
C ALA A 142 12.79 4.48 -3.98
N GLY A 143 13.39 4.98 -2.91
CA GLY A 143 13.73 6.38 -2.75
C GLY A 143 13.34 6.94 -1.39
N SER A 144 13.52 8.26 -1.22
CA SER A 144 13.00 8.95 -0.04
C SER A 144 11.48 9.02 -0.10
N LEU A 145 10.82 9.08 1.05
CA LEU A 145 9.35 9.18 1.12
C LEU A 145 8.80 10.43 0.39
N ASP A 146 9.64 11.43 0.15
CA ASP A 146 9.29 12.64 -0.58
C ASP A 146 9.64 12.58 -2.08
N ASN A 147 10.34 11.54 -2.52
CA ASN A 147 10.77 11.37 -3.92
C ASN A 147 10.96 9.89 -4.25
N LEU A 148 9.90 9.27 -4.71
CA LEU A 148 9.85 7.84 -5.00
C LEU A 148 10.05 7.56 -6.49
N LEU A 149 10.81 6.51 -6.79
CA LEU A 149 10.95 5.92 -8.11
C LEU A 149 10.26 4.57 -8.12
N VAL A 150 9.34 4.38 -9.05
CA VAL A 150 8.65 3.11 -9.29
C VAL A 150 9.12 2.56 -10.63
N ASN A 151 9.68 1.36 -10.63
CA ASN A 151 9.99 0.60 -11.83
C ASN A 151 9.20 -0.71 -11.80
N GLY A 152 8.64 -1.10 -12.93
CA GLY A 152 7.86 -2.31 -12.98
C GLY A 152 7.73 -2.89 -14.38
N ASN A 153 7.15 -4.06 -14.41
CA ASN A 153 6.79 -4.78 -15.62
C ASN A 153 5.43 -5.43 -15.43
N ILE A 154 4.65 -5.40 -16.48
CA ILE A 154 3.36 -6.11 -16.58
C ILE A 154 3.39 -7.05 -17.77
N THR A 155 2.76 -8.20 -17.60
CA THR A 155 2.55 -9.21 -18.63
C THR A 155 1.07 -9.60 -18.69
N SER A 156 0.59 -9.92 -19.87
CA SER A 156 -0.73 -10.50 -20.08
C SER A 156 -0.72 -11.42 -21.28
N PRO A 157 -1.39 -12.56 -21.23
CA PRO A 157 -1.60 -13.42 -22.41
C PRO A 157 -2.38 -12.69 -23.49
N GLU A 158 -3.40 -11.94 -23.08
CA GLU A 158 -4.27 -11.16 -23.96
C GLU A 158 -4.86 -9.96 -23.21
N ILE A 159 -4.87 -8.82 -23.88
CA ILE A 159 -5.62 -7.62 -23.47
C ILE A 159 -6.55 -7.23 -24.61
N VAL A 160 -7.81 -6.98 -24.29
CA VAL A 160 -8.75 -6.37 -25.21
C VAL A 160 -8.96 -4.91 -24.77
N TYR A 161 -8.70 -3.97 -25.67
CA TYR A 161 -8.86 -2.54 -25.42
C TYR A 161 -9.67 -1.90 -26.56
N GLY A 162 -10.79 -1.27 -26.23
CA GLY A 162 -11.68 -0.68 -27.24
C GLY A 162 -12.11 -1.65 -28.33
N GLY A 163 -12.20 -2.96 -28.03
CA GLY A 163 -12.52 -4.03 -28.99
C GLY A 163 -11.34 -4.55 -29.82
N ALA A 164 -10.14 -3.95 -29.69
CA ALA A 164 -8.93 -4.46 -30.31
C ALA A 164 -8.23 -5.50 -29.42
N HIS A 165 -7.77 -6.61 -30.01
CA HIS A 165 -7.11 -7.70 -29.31
C HIS A 165 -5.58 -7.57 -29.40
N PHE A 166 -4.92 -7.59 -28.27
CA PHE A 166 -3.46 -7.56 -28.14
C PHE A 166 -3.00 -8.81 -27.41
N ASN A 167 -2.24 -9.65 -28.08
CA ASN A 167 -1.75 -10.91 -27.53
C ASN A 167 -0.30 -10.78 -27.04
N SER A 168 0.03 -11.53 -25.99
CA SER A 168 1.39 -11.65 -25.44
C SER A 168 2.00 -10.29 -25.07
N ILE A 169 1.27 -9.52 -24.28
CA ILE A 169 1.75 -8.22 -23.78
C ILE A 169 2.90 -8.43 -22.78
N ASN A 170 3.95 -7.65 -22.97
CA ASN A 170 5.04 -7.48 -22.02
C ASN A 170 5.47 -6.01 -22.05
N ALA A 171 5.20 -5.26 -20.98
CA ALA A 171 5.42 -3.82 -20.93
C ALA A 171 6.13 -3.42 -19.64
N GLY A 172 7.27 -2.77 -19.78
CA GLY A 172 7.98 -2.12 -18.70
C GLY A 172 7.51 -0.68 -18.50
N PHE A 173 7.52 -0.20 -17.28
CA PHE A 173 7.20 1.20 -16.94
C PHE A 173 8.13 1.76 -15.86
N THR A 174 8.29 3.07 -15.90
CA THR A 174 8.98 3.84 -14.85
C THR A 174 8.12 5.05 -14.51
N ILE A 175 7.85 5.24 -13.21
CA ILE A 175 7.14 6.41 -12.68
C ILE A 175 8.07 7.11 -11.70
N LYS A 176 8.24 8.42 -11.85
CA LYS A 176 8.96 9.28 -10.92
C LYS A 176 7.94 10.24 -10.29
N ASP A 177 7.98 10.34 -8.99
CA ASP A 177 7.29 11.42 -8.27
C ASP A 177 8.12 12.70 -8.44
N HIS A 178 7.45 13.82 -8.76
CA HIS A 178 8.07 15.13 -9.01
C HIS A 178 7.67 16.11 -7.94
#